data_be0a54fcd7f0c8c010ff40020423e967
#
_entry.id   be0a54fcd7f0c8c010ff40020423e967
#
_cell.length_a   1.000
_cell.length_b   1.000
_cell.length_c   1.000
_cell.angle_alpha   90.00
_cell.angle_beta   90.00
_cell.angle_gamma   90.00
#
_symmetry.space_group_name_H-M   'P 1'
#
loop_
_entity.id
_entity.type
_entity.pdbx_description
1 polymer ?
#
loop_
_entity_poly.entity_id
_entity_poly.type
_entity_poly.pdbx_seq_one_letter_code
_entity_poly.pdbx_strand_id
1 'polypeptide(L)'
;MRIYLIGCMPEGKNSDLEERIMKILLAAVNAKYIHSNLAVYSLKAYAEDPAVEIGEYTINQQKDDILMDIYKRQPDILCLSCYIWNLDYIEEIVLEIGKLRPDMPIWLGGPEVSYDAKEVLRRLPCVKGVMKGEGEKTFKEICRIYRNEFEKRENVCGYQDKNVDNSWKKSESVDNQLKGVDGITFREEKEKIIDNPWRPIMDLSEVPFVYDHMEDFEHKIIYYETSRGCPFSCSYCLSSVDKRLRFRDIELVKKELQFFLDHKVPQVKFVDRTFNCKHDHSIAIWKYIMEHDNGITNFHFEIAADILNEEELELLEQMRPGLVQLEIGVQSTNPKTIKEIHRVMDFEKVSKIVRRIQDKGNVHEHLDLIAGLPYEDVESFAHSFDDVYALKPEQLQLGFLKVLKGSFMQEHQEEYGIVHKAHPPYEVLYTKWISYEDVLRLKGIEEMVEVYYNSRQFTNTMEELEKEYDSAFNMYDRLASYYEDNGYNAVQHKRSARYEILLNYIRLHHKEKEDLFREVLTYDYYLRENAKSRPEFAGDYLVEKNVARAFYEKEEETDMYLPDYGKYDRNQMRKMTHLEYFKLADTYILFDYQNRNPLNQEARVCKVELIK
;
A
#
# COMPACT_ATOMS: atom_id res chain seq x y z
N MET A 1 7.59 -50.10 15.69
CA MET A 1 6.50 -51.08 15.42
C MET A 1 5.57 -51.05 16.63
N ARG A 2 4.56 -50.21 16.62
CA ARG A 2 3.40 -50.28 17.52
C ARG A 2 2.18 -49.84 16.68
N ILE A 3 1.40 -50.88 16.38
CA ILE A 3 0.11 -50.76 15.69
C ILE A 3 -0.89 -50.27 16.75
N TYR A 4 -1.52 -49.13 16.54
CA TYR A 4 -2.70 -48.74 17.31
C TYR A 4 -3.93 -49.30 16.61
N LEU A 5 -4.52 -50.32 17.22
CA LEU A 5 -5.83 -50.83 16.88
C LEU A 5 -6.89 -49.77 17.20
N ILE A 6 -7.64 -49.40 16.17
CA ILE A 6 -8.85 -48.58 16.34
C ILE A 6 -9.90 -49.51 16.98
N GLY A 7 -10.19 -49.21 18.27
CA GLY A 7 -11.26 -49.91 18.97
C GLY A 7 -12.64 -49.48 18.47
N CYS A 8 -13.48 -50.43 18.11
CA CYS A 8 -14.90 -50.24 17.89
C CYS A 8 -15.56 -49.64 19.13
N MET A 9 -16.22 -48.48 19.00
CA MET A 9 -17.12 -47.97 20.02
C MET A 9 -18.46 -48.75 20.01
N PRO A 10 -19.11 -48.88 21.18
CA PRO A 10 -20.36 -49.64 21.30
C PRO A 10 -21.54 -48.87 20.73
N GLU A 11 -22.47 -49.59 20.11
CA GLU A 11 -23.77 -49.14 19.62
C GLU A 11 -24.58 -48.45 20.73
N GLY A 12 -25.04 -47.21 20.47
CA GLY A 12 -26.10 -46.62 21.24
C GLY A 12 -25.96 -45.12 21.47
N LYS A 13 -26.34 -44.35 20.44
CA LYS A 13 -27.13 -43.09 20.55
C LYS A 13 -27.27 -42.52 19.12
N ASN A 14 -28.49 -42.38 18.65
CA ASN A 14 -28.82 -41.45 17.56
C ASN A 14 -28.37 -40.06 17.98
N SER A 15 -27.21 -39.63 17.52
CA SER A 15 -26.81 -38.24 17.46
C SER A 15 -26.78 -37.87 15.99
N ASP A 16 -27.47 -36.84 15.65
CA ASP A 16 -27.50 -36.17 14.35
C ASP A 16 -26.11 -36.27 13.71
N LEU A 17 -26.02 -37.05 12.62
CA LEU A 17 -24.86 -37.03 11.74
C LEU A 17 -24.94 -35.64 11.06
N GLU A 18 -24.33 -34.62 11.67
CA GLU A 18 -24.00 -33.41 10.94
C GLU A 18 -23.15 -33.87 9.74
N GLU A 19 -23.69 -33.70 8.54
CA GLU A 19 -22.93 -33.95 7.31
C GLU A 19 -21.65 -33.12 7.38
N ARG A 20 -20.50 -33.79 7.36
CA ARG A 20 -19.19 -33.14 7.37
C ARG A 20 -19.06 -32.31 6.09
N ILE A 21 -19.03 -31.00 6.23
CA ILE A 21 -18.81 -30.06 5.12
C ILE A 21 -17.30 -29.91 4.89
N MET A 22 -16.87 -30.04 3.64
CA MET A 22 -15.49 -29.76 3.23
C MET A 22 -15.12 -28.31 3.57
N LYS A 23 -13.89 -28.08 4.03
CA LYS A 23 -13.37 -26.74 4.36
C LYS A 23 -12.16 -26.38 3.51
N ILE A 24 -12.26 -25.30 2.79
CA ILE A 24 -11.15 -24.71 2.00
C ILE A 24 -10.77 -23.38 2.66
N LEU A 25 -9.56 -23.29 3.17
CA LEU A 25 -9.07 -22.04 3.78
C LEU A 25 -8.21 -21.26 2.77
N LEU A 26 -8.69 -20.07 2.38
CA LEU A 26 -7.90 -19.05 1.69
C LEU A 26 -7.21 -18.18 2.75
N ALA A 27 -5.91 -18.33 2.93
CA ALA A 27 -5.14 -17.57 3.91
C ALA A 27 -4.34 -16.46 3.23
N ALA A 28 -4.44 -15.25 3.78
CA ALA A 28 -3.71 -14.07 3.34
C ALA A 28 -2.93 -13.47 4.50
N VAL A 29 -1.61 -13.28 4.34
CA VAL A 29 -0.77 -12.56 5.29
C VAL A 29 -0.46 -11.18 4.73
N ASN A 30 -1.14 -10.15 5.23
CA ASN A 30 -1.08 -8.78 4.75
C ASN A 30 0.12 -8.02 5.36
N ALA A 31 0.60 -6.97 4.70
CA ALA A 31 1.70 -6.14 5.21
C ALA A 31 1.32 -5.39 6.50
N LYS A 32 0.07 -4.92 6.61
CA LYS A 32 -0.49 -4.26 7.81
C LYS A 32 -1.97 -4.60 7.93
N TYR A 33 -2.54 -4.41 9.12
CA TYR A 33 -3.97 -4.65 9.39
C TYR A 33 -4.93 -3.84 8.52
N ILE A 34 -4.55 -2.60 8.19
CA ILE A 34 -5.38 -1.71 7.37
C ILE A 34 -5.52 -2.14 5.90
N HIS A 35 -4.72 -3.10 5.44
CA HIS A 35 -4.79 -3.61 4.06
C HIS A 35 -5.71 -4.82 4.00
N SER A 36 -6.70 -4.79 3.12
CA SER A 36 -7.46 -5.97 2.70
C SER A 36 -6.74 -6.66 1.53
N ASN A 37 -6.91 -7.97 1.40
CA ASN A 37 -6.33 -8.71 0.28
C ASN A 37 -7.39 -8.97 -0.80
N LEU A 38 -7.55 -8.02 -1.74
CA LEU A 38 -8.54 -8.11 -2.81
C LEU A 38 -8.53 -9.46 -3.53
N ALA A 39 -7.36 -10.07 -3.74
CA ALA A 39 -7.24 -11.33 -4.48
C ALA A 39 -8.01 -12.48 -3.79
N VAL A 40 -7.88 -12.68 -2.46
CA VAL A 40 -8.58 -13.79 -1.80
C VAL A 40 -10.09 -13.56 -1.75
N TYR A 41 -10.55 -12.32 -1.67
CA TYR A 41 -11.98 -12.00 -1.77
C TYR A 41 -12.52 -12.26 -3.17
N SER A 42 -11.78 -11.88 -4.22
CA SER A 42 -12.15 -12.15 -5.62
C SER A 42 -12.18 -13.65 -5.92
N LEU A 43 -11.21 -14.43 -5.42
CA LEU A 43 -11.18 -15.88 -5.55
C LEU A 43 -12.40 -16.54 -4.90
N LYS A 44 -12.73 -16.14 -3.65
CA LYS A 44 -13.89 -16.64 -2.93
C LYS A 44 -15.19 -16.30 -3.66
N ALA A 45 -15.37 -15.05 -4.06
CA ALA A 45 -16.58 -14.59 -4.74
C ALA A 45 -16.76 -15.29 -6.08
N TYR A 46 -15.70 -15.45 -6.87
CA TYR A 46 -15.75 -16.12 -8.16
C TYR A 46 -15.97 -17.64 -8.05
N ALA A 47 -15.43 -18.27 -7.02
CA ALA A 47 -15.63 -19.71 -6.80
C ALA A 47 -17.10 -20.05 -6.52
N GLU A 48 -17.86 -19.16 -5.86
CA GLU A 48 -19.26 -19.36 -5.45
C GLU A 48 -19.42 -20.64 -4.61
N ASP A 49 -18.38 -20.96 -3.81
CA ASP A 49 -18.29 -22.19 -3.05
C ASP A 49 -18.43 -21.92 -1.55
N PRO A 50 -19.51 -22.39 -0.89
CA PRO A 50 -19.73 -22.15 0.53
C PRO A 50 -18.68 -22.82 1.44
N ALA A 51 -17.90 -23.77 0.92
CA ALA A 51 -16.80 -24.39 1.65
C ALA A 51 -15.58 -23.48 1.81
N VAL A 52 -15.53 -22.34 1.07
CA VAL A 52 -14.38 -21.42 1.08
C VAL A 52 -14.51 -20.41 2.21
N GLU A 53 -13.57 -20.48 3.14
CA GLU A 53 -13.37 -19.51 4.21
C GLU A 53 -12.14 -18.64 3.95
N ILE A 54 -12.14 -17.38 4.39
CA ILE A 54 -10.98 -16.50 4.37
C ILE A 54 -10.37 -16.41 5.77
N GLY A 55 -9.04 -16.53 5.86
CA GLY A 55 -8.23 -16.19 7.02
C GLY A 55 -7.29 -15.05 6.70
N GLU A 56 -7.50 -13.87 7.29
CA GLU A 56 -6.60 -12.73 7.13
C GLU A 56 -5.71 -12.55 8.35
N TYR A 57 -4.43 -12.43 8.10
CA TYR A 57 -3.36 -12.23 9.07
C TYR A 57 -2.47 -11.07 8.63
N THR A 58 -1.48 -10.73 9.45
CA THR A 58 -0.47 -9.71 9.09
C THR A 58 0.93 -10.19 9.44
N ILE A 59 1.95 -9.67 8.75
CA ILE A 59 3.36 -9.94 9.07
C ILE A 59 3.78 -9.44 10.46
N ASN A 60 2.93 -8.65 11.14
CA ASN A 60 3.17 -8.17 12.51
C ASN A 60 2.71 -9.18 13.58
N GLN A 61 1.95 -10.22 13.21
CA GLN A 61 1.56 -11.30 14.11
C GLN A 61 2.70 -12.32 14.24
N GLN A 62 2.75 -13.03 15.37
CA GLN A 62 3.70 -14.11 15.50
C GLN A 62 3.31 -15.27 14.56
N LYS A 63 4.30 -15.88 13.92
CA LYS A 63 4.08 -17.00 12.99
C LYS A 63 3.39 -18.18 13.67
N ASP A 64 3.72 -18.44 14.94
CA ASP A 64 3.09 -19.50 15.73
C ASP A 64 1.60 -19.26 15.97
N ASP A 65 1.16 -18.00 16.13
CA ASP A 65 -0.25 -17.67 16.29
C ASP A 65 -1.03 -17.96 14.99
N ILE A 66 -0.44 -17.61 13.84
CA ILE A 66 -1.03 -17.91 12.52
C ILE A 66 -1.09 -19.42 12.29
N LEU A 67 0.00 -20.13 12.56
CA LEU A 67 0.07 -21.60 12.46
C LEU A 67 -1.00 -22.27 13.33
N MET A 68 -1.14 -21.81 14.57
CA MET A 68 -2.13 -22.33 15.52
C MET A 68 -3.57 -22.08 15.05
N ASP A 69 -3.88 -20.91 14.52
CA ASP A 69 -5.21 -20.60 14.00
C ASP A 69 -5.55 -21.45 12.76
N ILE A 70 -4.65 -21.56 11.79
CA ILE A 70 -4.81 -22.44 10.63
C ILE A 70 -5.05 -23.90 11.09
N TYR A 71 -4.25 -24.39 12.03
CA TYR A 71 -4.40 -25.74 12.55
C TYR A 71 -5.75 -25.97 13.25
N LYS A 72 -6.22 -25.01 14.05
CA LYS A 72 -7.51 -25.08 14.76
C LYS A 72 -8.73 -25.06 13.82
N ARG A 73 -8.64 -24.36 12.70
CA ARG A 73 -9.72 -24.34 11.68
C ARG A 73 -9.89 -25.68 10.98
N GLN A 74 -8.89 -26.57 11.05
CA GLN A 74 -8.93 -27.91 10.45
C GLN A 74 -9.36 -27.90 8.97
N PRO A 75 -8.73 -27.11 8.08
CA PRO A 75 -9.08 -27.11 6.68
C PRO A 75 -8.76 -28.45 6.01
N ASP A 76 -9.57 -28.84 5.03
CA ASP A 76 -9.28 -29.97 4.16
C ASP A 76 -8.31 -29.56 3.04
N ILE A 77 -8.29 -28.27 2.68
CA ILE A 77 -7.35 -27.67 1.72
C ILE A 77 -6.93 -26.30 2.26
N LEU A 78 -5.63 -26.01 2.16
CA LEU A 78 -5.07 -24.70 2.48
C LEU A 78 -4.55 -24.04 1.21
N CYS A 79 -5.00 -22.81 0.93
CA CYS A 79 -4.51 -21.96 -0.16
C CYS A 79 -3.94 -20.67 0.40
N LEU A 80 -2.73 -20.26 -0.02
CA LEU A 80 -2.05 -19.09 0.49
C LEU A 80 -1.68 -18.12 -0.64
N SER A 81 -1.89 -16.83 -0.39
CA SER A 81 -1.52 -15.75 -1.31
C SER A 81 -0.09 -15.27 -1.05
N CYS A 82 0.79 -15.38 -2.06
CA CYS A 82 2.21 -15.10 -1.97
C CYS A 82 2.58 -13.79 -2.67
N TYR A 83 3.03 -12.83 -1.89
CA TYR A 83 3.49 -11.52 -2.32
C TYR A 83 4.90 -11.24 -1.81
N ILE A 84 5.53 -10.21 -2.35
CA ILE A 84 6.90 -9.80 -2.01
C ILE A 84 7.09 -9.47 -0.51
N TRP A 85 6.05 -9.10 0.21
CA TRP A 85 6.15 -8.78 1.65
C TRP A 85 5.93 -9.97 2.57
N ASN A 86 5.41 -11.10 2.07
CA ASN A 86 4.99 -12.21 2.92
C ASN A 86 5.59 -13.57 2.56
N LEU A 87 6.36 -13.68 1.48
CA LEU A 87 6.81 -15.00 0.98
C LEU A 87 7.60 -15.77 2.04
N ASP A 88 8.60 -15.15 2.69
CA ASP A 88 9.38 -15.80 3.75
C ASP A 88 8.51 -16.25 4.93
N TYR A 89 7.49 -15.46 5.26
CA TYR A 89 6.50 -15.79 6.28
C TYR A 89 5.70 -17.05 5.91
N ILE A 90 5.23 -17.09 4.67
CA ILE A 90 4.41 -18.18 4.15
C ILE A 90 5.23 -19.46 4.04
N GLU A 91 6.48 -19.39 3.57
CA GLU A 91 7.34 -20.57 3.44
C GLU A 91 7.58 -21.26 4.79
N GLU A 92 7.85 -20.49 5.86
CA GLU A 92 7.99 -21.07 7.21
C GLU A 92 6.68 -21.69 7.69
N ILE A 93 5.54 -21.01 7.57
CA ILE A 93 4.23 -21.55 7.97
C ILE A 93 3.91 -22.83 7.22
N VAL A 94 4.15 -22.86 5.91
CA VAL A 94 3.89 -24.03 5.04
C VAL A 94 4.73 -25.24 5.44
N LEU A 95 6.01 -25.02 5.77
CA LEU A 95 6.89 -26.10 6.24
C LEU A 95 6.42 -26.68 7.57
N GLU A 96 5.95 -25.87 8.50
CA GLU A 96 5.47 -26.33 9.79
C GLU A 96 4.08 -26.98 9.71
N ILE A 97 3.13 -26.39 8.99
CA ILE A 97 1.80 -26.98 8.82
C ILE A 97 1.86 -28.29 8.02
N GLY A 98 2.78 -28.40 7.07
CA GLY A 98 3.00 -29.64 6.32
C GLY A 98 3.48 -30.81 7.18
N LYS A 99 4.23 -30.56 8.28
CA LYS A 99 4.59 -31.57 9.28
C LYS A 99 3.38 -32.00 10.12
N LEU A 100 2.52 -31.04 10.48
CA LEU A 100 1.33 -31.28 11.31
C LEU A 100 0.20 -31.96 10.53
N ARG A 101 0.06 -31.66 9.25
CA ARG A 101 -1.02 -32.13 8.36
C ARG A 101 -0.44 -32.61 7.02
N PRO A 102 0.35 -33.71 7.00
CA PRO A 102 1.07 -34.16 5.78
C PRO A 102 0.17 -34.56 4.61
N ASP A 103 -1.08 -34.94 4.90
CA ASP A 103 -2.05 -35.34 3.88
C ASP A 103 -2.92 -34.18 3.36
N MET A 104 -2.80 -33.00 3.93
CA MET A 104 -3.58 -31.82 3.54
C MET A 104 -2.96 -31.16 2.29
N PRO A 105 -3.69 -31.04 1.17
CA PRO A 105 -3.20 -30.32 0.00
C PRO A 105 -2.97 -28.84 0.33
N ILE A 106 -1.75 -28.35 0.07
CA ILE A 106 -1.37 -26.95 0.20
C ILE A 106 -1.16 -26.36 -1.19
N TRP A 107 -1.84 -25.28 -1.50
CA TRP A 107 -1.73 -24.55 -2.74
C TRP A 107 -1.21 -23.13 -2.51
N LEU A 108 -0.29 -22.69 -3.36
CA LEU A 108 0.21 -21.32 -3.35
C LEU A 108 -0.26 -20.59 -4.61
N GLY A 109 -0.42 -19.29 -4.51
CA GLY A 109 -0.76 -18.42 -5.65
C GLY A 109 -0.25 -16.99 -5.43
N GLY A 110 -0.17 -16.23 -6.49
CA GLY A 110 0.29 -14.84 -6.45
C GLY A 110 1.61 -14.62 -7.21
N PRO A 111 2.05 -13.35 -7.34
CA PRO A 111 3.16 -12.98 -8.21
C PRO A 111 4.49 -13.62 -7.81
N GLU A 112 4.73 -13.83 -6.51
CA GLU A 112 6.01 -14.35 -6.01
C GLU A 112 6.29 -15.83 -6.29
N VAL A 113 5.26 -16.58 -6.70
CA VAL A 113 5.36 -18.02 -6.96
C VAL A 113 4.97 -18.40 -8.39
N SER A 114 4.42 -17.47 -9.17
CA SER A 114 3.90 -17.74 -10.50
C SER A 114 4.97 -17.99 -11.54
N TYR A 115 6.10 -17.29 -11.49
CA TYR A 115 7.14 -17.32 -12.51
C TYR A 115 8.18 -18.41 -12.29
N ASP A 116 8.41 -18.83 -11.06
CA ASP A 116 9.35 -19.88 -10.67
C ASP A 116 8.67 -21.09 -10.00
N ALA A 117 7.42 -21.39 -10.37
CA ALA A 117 6.56 -22.40 -9.75
C ALA A 117 7.22 -23.79 -9.58
N LYS A 118 8.04 -24.22 -10.55
CA LYS A 118 8.78 -25.49 -10.45
C LYS A 118 9.81 -25.45 -9.32
N GLU A 119 10.52 -24.35 -9.17
CA GLU A 119 11.52 -24.17 -8.12
C GLU A 119 10.87 -24.07 -6.75
N VAL A 120 9.74 -23.37 -6.66
CA VAL A 120 8.92 -23.32 -5.45
C VAL A 120 8.53 -24.74 -5.00
N LEU A 121 8.03 -25.57 -5.91
CA LEU A 121 7.67 -26.96 -5.60
C LEU A 121 8.88 -27.82 -5.21
N ARG A 122 10.06 -27.59 -5.80
CA ARG A 122 11.30 -28.30 -5.40
C ARG A 122 11.74 -27.91 -4.00
N ARG A 123 11.64 -26.63 -3.64
CA ARG A 123 12.03 -26.07 -2.34
C ARG A 123 11.04 -26.44 -1.24
N LEU A 124 9.75 -26.55 -1.56
CA LEU A 124 8.66 -26.84 -0.62
C LEU A 124 7.97 -28.18 -0.94
N PRO A 125 8.52 -29.34 -0.48
CA PRO A 125 8.01 -30.67 -0.82
C PRO A 125 6.57 -30.90 -0.33
N CYS A 126 6.12 -30.22 0.73
CA CYS A 126 4.77 -30.33 1.29
C CYS A 126 3.71 -29.59 0.46
N VAL A 127 4.11 -28.75 -0.50
CA VAL A 127 3.18 -28.01 -1.37
C VAL A 127 2.70 -28.91 -2.49
N LYS A 128 1.38 -29.01 -2.66
CA LYS A 128 0.73 -29.75 -3.74
C LYS A 128 0.85 -29.06 -5.07
N GLY A 129 0.69 -27.74 -5.11
CA GLY A 129 0.78 -26.99 -6.35
C GLY A 129 0.77 -25.48 -6.21
N VAL A 130 1.06 -24.83 -7.33
CA VAL A 130 1.08 -23.39 -7.51
C VAL A 130 0.06 -22.99 -8.57
N MET A 131 -0.82 -22.05 -8.25
CA MET A 131 -1.71 -21.37 -9.20
C MET A 131 -0.97 -20.17 -9.80
N LYS A 132 -0.82 -20.15 -11.13
CA LYS A 132 -0.05 -19.14 -11.88
C LYS A 132 -0.97 -18.11 -12.52
N GLY A 133 -0.60 -16.83 -12.43
CA GLY A 133 -1.35 -15.74 -13.06
C GLY A 133 -2.68 -15.45 -12.41
N GLU A 134 -3.72 -15.23 -13.21
CA GLU A 134 -5.08 -14.95 -12.74
C GLU A 134 -5.70 -16.22 -12.11
N GLY A 135 -6.09 -16.10 -10.86
CA GLY A 135 -6.45 -17.25 -10.05
C GLY A 135 -7.94 -17.63 -10.09
N GLU A 136 -8.83 -16.74 -10.48
CA GLU A 136 -10.27 -16.87 -10.27
C GLU A 136 -10.86 -18.15 -10.88
N LYS A 137 -10.66 -18.36 -12.18
CA LYS A 137 -11.13 -19.58 -12.88
C LYS A 137 -10.38 -20.83 -12.41
N THR A 138 -9.06 -20.70 -12.21
CA THR A 138 -8.20 -21.81 -11.76
C THR A 138 -8.60 -22.30 -10.38
N PHE A 139 -8.83 -21.38 -9.43
CA PHE A 139 -9.26 -21.72 -8.09
C PHE A 139 -10.65 -22.38 -8.07
N LYS A 140 -11.62 -21.85 -8.82
CA LYS A 140 -12.95 -22.47 -8.97
C LYS A 140 -12.87 -23.91 -9.47
N GLU A 141 -12.01 -24.19 -10.46
CA GLU A 141 -11.81 -25.54 -10.97
C GLU A 141 -11.16 -26.47 -9.93
N ILE A 142 -10.17 -25.98 -9.20
CA ILE A 142 -9.53 -26.74 -8.11
C ILE A 142 -10.56 -27.08 -7.02
N CYS A 143 -11.34 -26.10 -6.55
CA CYS A 143 -12.41 -26.33 -5.57
C CYS A 143 -13.36 -27.44 -6.04
N ARG A 144 -13.83 -27.36 -7.29
CA ARG A 144 -14.73 -28.37 -7.87
C ARG A 144 -14.13 -29.78 -7.89
N ILE A 145 -12.84 -29.90 -8.26
CA ILE A 145 -12.16 -31.20 -8.30
C ILE A 145 -12.09 -31.83 -6.92
N TYR A 146 -11.67 -31.08 -5.92
CA TYR A 146 -11.55 -31.58 -4.56
C TYR A 146 -12.89 -31.81 -3.89
N ARG A 147 -13.92 -30.99 -4.17
CA ARG A 147 -15.29 -31.24 -3.69
C ARG A 147 -15.82 -32.56 -4.21
N ASN A 148 -15.71 -32.81 -5.51
CA ASN A 148 -16.15 -34.05 -6.10
C ASN A 148 -15.45 -35.29 -5.49
N GLU A 149 -14.19 -35.15 -5.13
CA GLU A 149 -13.43 -36.21 -4.45
C GLU A 149 -13.87 -36.40 -2.99
N PHE A 150 -14.13 -35.32 -2.28
CA PHE A 150 -14.62 -35.34 -0.90
C PHE A 150 -16.00 -36.02 -0.81
N GLU A 151 -16.95 -35.60 -1.64
CA GLU A 151 -18.29 -36.20 -1.71
C GLU A 151 -18.27 -37.70 -2.04
N LYS A 152 -17.37 -38.13 -2.93
CA LYS A 152 -17.19 -39.57 -3.22
C LYS A 152 -16.72 -40.35 -2.00
N ARG A 153 -15.79 -39.82 -1.24
CA ARG A 153 -15.25 -40.46 -0.02
C ARG A 153 -16.32 -40.59 1.06
N GLU A 154 -17.12 -39.56 1.30
CA GLU A 154 -18.21 -39.61 2.28
C GLU A 154 -19.31 -40.59 1.87
N ASN A 155 -19.69 -40.65 0.59
CA ASN A 155 -20.67 -41.58 0.08
C ASN A 155 -20.23 -43.06 0.18
N VAL A 156 -18.92 -43.33 0.09
CA VAL A 156 -18.37 -44.71 0.25
C VAL A 156 -18.38 -45.13 1.72
N CYS A 157 -18.18 -44.23 2.67
CA CYS A 157 -18.23 -44.54 4.09
C CYS A 157 -19.66 -44.79 4.61
N GLY A 158 -20.69 -44.26 3.95
CA GLY A 158 -22.10 -44.41 4.37
C GLY A 158 -22.81 -45.72 3.93
N TYR A 159 -22.29 -46.46 2.98
CA TYR A 159 -22.91 -47.68 2.45
C TYR A 159 -22.00 -48.90 2.60
N GLN A 160 -22.13 -49.62 3.72
CA GLN A 160 -21.70 -51.03 3.82
C GLN A 160 -22.81 -51.97 3.32
N ASP A 161 -23.20 -51.86 2.08
CA ASP A 161 -24.06 -52.90 1.47
C ASP A 161 -23.23 -53.86 0.64
N LYS A 162 -23.19 -55.13 1.07
CA LYS A 162 -22.31 -56.21 0.57
C LYS A 162 -22.68 -56.75 -0.82
N ASN A 163 -23.60 -56.11 -1.56
CA ASN A 163 -24.11 -56.59 -2.85
C ASN A 163 -24.23 -55.49 -3.90
N VAL A 164 -23.19 -54.70 -4.14
CA VAL A 164 -23.17 -53.83 -5.30
C VAL A 164 -22.09 -54.30 -6.27
N ASP A 165 -22.57 -54.62 -7.46
CA ASP A 165 -21.77 -55.02 -8.64
C ASP A 165 -20.61 -54.06 -8.86
N ASN A 166 -19.38 -54.57 -8.94
CA ASN A 166 -18.13 -53.83 -9.09
C ASN A 166 -17.96 -53.12 -10.45
N SER A 167 -19.03 -52.61 -11.05
CA SER A 167 -19.02 -51.81 -12.27
C SER A 167 -18.81 -50.33 -12.04
N TRP A 168 -18.30 -49.91 -10.87
CA TRP A 168 -17.89 -48.52 -10.67
C TRP A 168 -16.76 -48.17 -11.65
N LYS A 169 -17.10 -47.39 -12.67
CA LYS A 169 -16.10 -46.76 -13.56
C LYS A 169 -14.98 -46.23 -12.67
N LYS A 170 -13.71 -46.63 -12.92
CA LYS A 170 -12.52 -46.08 -12.27
C LYS A 170 -12.67 -44.56 -12.27
N SER A 171 -13.00 -43.99 -11.12
CA SER A 171 -13.06 -42.54 -10.98
C SER A 171 -11.66 -42.02 -11.28
N GLU A 172 -11.58 -41.02 -12.12
CA GLU A 172 -10.34 -40.38 -12.47
C GLU A 172 -9.75 -39.78 -11.18
N SER A 173 -8.47 -40.07 -10.90
CA SER A 173 -7.80 -39.56 -9.70
C SER A 173 -7.76 -38.02 -9.73
N VAL A 174 -7.65 -37.36 -8.56
CA VAL A 174 -7.47 -35.92 -8.47
C VAL A 174 -6.33 -35.43 -9.37
N ASP A 175 -5.19 -36.16 -9.36
CA ASP A 175 -4.04 -35.78 -10.18
C ASP A 175 -4.31 -35.83 -11.69
N ASN A 176 -5.11 -36.81 -12.14
CA ASN A 176 -5.48 -36.85 -13.55
C ASN A 176 -6.41 -35.70 -13.94
N GLN A 177 -7.35 -35.31 -13.07
CA GLN A 177 -8.21 -34.17 -13.31
C GLN A 177 -7.41 -32.87 -13.32
N LEU A 178 -6.41 -32.72 -12.43
CA LEU A 178 -5.52 -31.57 -12.37
C LEU A 178 -4.69 -31.38 -13.65
N LYS A 179 -4.38 -32.44 -14.40
CA LYS A 179 -3.71 -32.33 -15.71
C LYS A 179 -4.50 -31.53 -16.75
N GLY A 180 -5.80 -31.42 -16.58
CA GLY A 180 -6.70 -30.64 -17.44
C GLY A 180 -6.92 -29.21 -17.00
N VAL A 181 -6.31 -28.74 -15.89
CA VAL A 181 -6.50 -27.39 -15.35
C VAL A 181 -5.39 -26.48 -15.84
N ASP A 182 -5.74 -25.46 -16.61
CA ASP A 182 -4.78 -24.44 -17.02
C ASP A 182 -4.37 -23.55 -15.85
N GLY A 183 -3.17 -22.99 -15.94
CA GLY A 183 -2.66 -22.02 -14.95
C GLY A 183 -2.16 -22.66 -13.66
N ILE A 184 -1.80 -23.95 -13.66
CA ILE A 184 -1.18 -24.59 -12.49
C ILE A 184 0.15 -25.27 -12.81
N THR A 185 0.98 -25.36 -11.79
CA THR A 185 2.11 -26.30 -11.71
C THR A 185 1.90 -27.13 -10.45
N PHE A 186 1.90 -28.45 -10.53
CA PHE A 186 1.55 -29.28 -9.39
C PHE A 186 2.41 -30.53 -9.29
N ARG A 187 2.44 -31.13 -8.09
CA ARG A 187 3.11 -32.39 -7.78
C ARG A 187 2.15 -33.55 -7.98
N GLU A 188 2.47 -34.41 -8.93
CA GLU A 188 1.81 -35.73 -9.13
C GLU A 188 2.34 -36.74 -8.11
N GLU A 189 1.66 -37.87 -7.94
CA GLU A 189 2.18 -39.00 -7.18
C GLU A 189 3.61 -39.36 -7.65
N LYS A 190 4.48 -39.75 -6.72
CA LYS A 190 5.92 -40.04 -6.95
C LYS A 190 6.79 -38.81 -7.25
N GLU A 191 6.42 -37.65 -6.72
CA GLU A 191 7.22 -36.40 -6.77
C GLU A 191 7.43 -35.80 -8.16
N LYS A 192 6.76 -36.28 -9.18
CA LYS A 192 6.83 -35.69 -10.51
C LYS A 192 6.12 -34.33 -10.54
N ILE A 193 6.81 -33.31 -10.98
CA ILE A 193 6.23 -31.98 -11.17
C ILE A 193 5.67 -31.87 -12.58
N ILE A 194 4.38 -31.54 -12.68
CA ILE A 194 3.64 -31.30 -13.92
C ILE A 194 3.43 -29.77 -14.02
N ASP A 195 3.74 -29.22 -15.18
CA ASP A 195 3.59 -27.79 -15.46
C ASP A 195 2.59 -27.62 -16.61
N ASN A 196 1.37 -27.23 -16.26
CA ASN A 196 0.31 -27.02 -17.22
C ASN A 196 0.48 -25.66 -17.94
N PRO A 197 -0.12 -25.47 -19.11
CA PRO A 197 -0.12 -24.19 -19.81
C PRO A 197 -0.64 -23.05 -18.92
N TRP A 198 -0.18 -21.82 -19.20
CA TRP A 198 -0.78 -20.63 -18.63
C TRP A 198 -2.24 -20.50 -19.07
N ARG A 199 -3.11 -20.09 -18.16
CA ARG A 199 -4.51 -19.87 -18.49
C ARG A 199 -4.65 -18.66 -19.43
N PRO A 200 -5.54 -18.73 -20.44
CA PRO A 200 -5.95 -17.54 -21.18
C PRO A 200 -6.55 -16.49 -20.24
N ILE A 201 -6.35 -15.21 -20.56
CA ILE A 201 -6.92 -14.10 -19.79
C ILE A 201 -8.45 -14.17 -19.77
N MET A 202 -9.02 -13.70 -18.66
CA MET A 202 -10.47 -13.62 -18.50
C MET A 202 -11.01 -12.22 -18.79
N ASP A 203 -12.31 -12.12 -19.03
CA ASP A 203 -13.02 -10.85 -19.00
C ASP A 203 -13.11 -10.37 -17.54
N LEU A 204 -12.62 -9.17 -17.26
CA LEU A 204 -12.60 -8.61 -15.91
C LEU A 204 -14.03 -8.36 -15.37
N SER A 205 -15.01 -8.18 -16.26
CA SER A 205 -16.41 -8.01 -15.89
C SER A 205 -17.06 -9.27 -15.32
N GLU A 206 -16.43 -10.46 -15.51
CA GLU A 206 -16.88 -11.70 -14.91
C GLU A 206 -16.55 -11.81 -13.40
N VAL A 207 -15.60 -11.01 -12.89
CA VAL A 207 -15.23 -11.02 -11.47
C VAL A 207 -16.34 -10.36 -10.65
N PRO A 208 -16.95 -11.06 -9.68
CA PRO A 208 -18.01 -10.47 -8.86
C PRO A 208 -17.50 -9.30 -8.01
N PHE A 209 -18.41 -8.38 -7.66
CA PHE A 209 -18.15 -7.37 -6.64
C PHE A 209 -18.02 -8.03 -5.26
N VAL A 210 -17.00 -7.64 -4.49
CA VAL A 210 -16.61 -8.37 -3.27
C VAL A 210 -16.95 -7.66 -1.97
N TYR A 211 -17.53 -6.48 -2.04
CA TYR A 211 -17.76 -5.60 -0.88
C TYR A 211 -19.23 -5.57 -0.41
N ASP A 212 -19.98 -6.65 -0.61
CA ASP A 212 -21.42 -6.70 -0.23
C ASP A 212 -21.66 -6.50 1.28
N HIS A 213 -20.66 -6.79 2.11
CA HIS A 213 -20.69 -6.64 3.57
C HIS A 213 -19.56 -5.72 4.02
N MET A 214 -19.85 -4.39 4.05
CA MET A 214 -18.84 -3.38 4.42
C MET A 214 -18.35 -3.49 5.87
N GLU A 215 -19.10 -4.13 6.76
CA GLU A 215 -18.71 -4.37 8.15
C GLU A 215 -17.41 -5.19 8.27
N ASP A 216 -17.14 -6.08 7.31
CA ASP A 216 -15.92 -6.89 7.27
C ASP A 216 -14.67 -6.06 6.94
N PHE A 217 -14.87 -4.84 6.44
CA PHE A 217 -13.82 -3.92 6.01
C PHE A 217 -13.71 -2.66 6.87
N GLU A 218 -14.33 -2.65 8.05
CA GLU A 218 -14.22 -1.52 8.96
C GLU A 218 -12.74 -1.26 9.33
N HIS A 219 -12.32 -0.01 9.19
CA HIS A 219 -10.93 0.43 9.38
C HIS A 219 -9.90 -0.11 8.35
N LYS A 220 -10.37 -0.65 7.22
CA LYS A 220 -9.50 -1.11 6.13
C LYS A 220 -9.55 -0.16 4.92
N ILE A 221 -8.45 -0.11 4.19
CA ILE A 221 -8.39 0.51 2.87
C ILE A 221 -9.11 -0.42 1.89
N ILE A 222 -10.03 0.11 1.12
CA ILE A 222 -10.71 -0.61 0.06
C ILE A 222 -9.85 -0.57 -1.20
N TYR A 223 -9.50 -1.75 -1.73
CA TYR A 223 -8.80 -1.89 -3.01
C TYR A 223 -9.81 -2.22 -4.10
N TYR A 224 -9.78 -1.46 -5.18
CA TYR A 224 -10.73 -1.63 -6.28
C TYR A 224 -10.00 -1.73 -7.62
N GLU A 225 -10.48 -2.59 -8.52
CA GLU A 225 -9.85 -2.90 -9.79
C GLU A 225 -10.83 -2.67 -10.94
N THR A 226 -10.47 -1.76 -11.87
CA THR A 226 -11.25 -1.50 -13.08
C THR A 226 -10.53 -1.89 -14.35
N SER A 227 -9.22 -2.14 -14.27
CA SER A 227 -8.42 -2.62 -15.40
C SER A 227 -7.29 -3.55 -14.95
N ARG A 228 -6.90 -4.48 -15.81
CA ARG A 228 -5.71 -5.33 -15.67
C ARG A 228 -4.79 -5.20 -16.87
N GLY A 229 -3.49 -5.37 -16.63
CA GLY A 229 -2.44 -5.18 -17.61
C GLY A 229 -1.93 -3.74 -17.65
N CYS A 230 -0.84 -3.51 -18.39
CA CYS A 230 -0.25 -2.19 -18.56
C CYS A 230 0.25 -2.05 -20.00
N PRO A 231 0.04 -0.91 -20.70
CA PRO A 231 0.51 -0.73 -22.06
C PRO A 231 2.02 -0.51 -22.14
N PHE A 232 2.65 -0.12 -21.02
CA PHE A 232 4.07 0.20 -20.94
C PHE A 232 4.94 -1.05 -20.75
N SER A 233 6.25 -0.91 -21.00
CA SER A 233 7.22 -2.00 -21.00
C SER A 233 8.34 -1.78 -20.00
N CYS A 234 8.08 -1.06 -18.89
CA CYS A 234 9.11 -0.75 -17.90
C CYS A 234 9.83 -2.02 -17.43
N SER A 235 11.15 -2.05 -17.55
CA SER A 235 11.98 -3.25 -17.37
C SER A 235 11.99 -3.80 -15.93
N TYR A 236 11.73 -2.95 -14.95
CA TYR A 236 11.68 -3.30 -13.51
C TYR A 236 10.31 -3.76 -13.03
N CYS A 237 9.26 -3.61 -13.86
CA CYS A 237 7.86 -3.79 -13.44
C CYS A 237 7.27 -5.10 -13.93
N LEU A 238 6.64 -5.88 -13.05
CA LEU A 238 5.93 -7.11 -13.42
C LEU A 238 4.69 -6.86 -14.27
N SER A 239 4.05 -5.71 -14.13
CA SER A 239 2.87 -5.36 -14.94
C SER A 239 3.19 -5.20 -16.43
N SER A 240 4.47 -5.04 -16.78
CA SER A 240 4.94 -5.00 -18.16
C SER A 240 4.97 -6.38 -18.84
N VAL A 241 4.87 -7.46 -18.07
CA VAL A 241 4.88 -8.84 -18.58
C VAL A 241 3.55 -9.17 -19.26
N ASP A 242 2.42 -8.76 -18.65
CA ASP A 242 1.09 -8.88 -19.27
C ASP A 242 0.68 -7.54 -19.91
N LYS A 243 0.89 -7.43 -21.22
CA LYS A 243 0.56 -6.22 -22.01
C LYS A 243 -0.88 -6.18 -22.50
N ARG A 244 -1.69 -7.19 -22.20
CA ARG A 244 -3.08 -7.28 -22.65
C ARG A 244 -3.98 -6.50 -21.73
N LEU A 245 -4.24 -5.25 -22.11
CA LEU A 245 -5.17 -4.38 -21.42
C LEU A 245 -6.60 -4.90 -21.53
N ARG A 246 -7.30 -4.96 -20.43
CA ARG A 246 -8.72 -5.24 -20.33
C ARG A 246 -9.36 -4.40 -19.24
N PHE A 247 -10.57 -3.97 -19.51
CA PHE A 247 -11.31 -3.06 -18.65
C PHE A 247 -12.61 -3.73 -18.22
N ARG A 248 -12.99 -3.48 -16.99
CA ARG A 248 -14.31 -3.81 -16.46
C ARG A 248 -15.37 -2.96 -17.15
N ASP A 249 -16.55 -3.53 -17.37
CA ASP A 249 -17.68 -2.81 -17.95
C ASP A 249 -17.98 -1.51 -17.17
N ILE A 250 -18.10 -0.40 -17.87
CA ILE A 250 -18.18 0.92 -17.24
C ILE A 250 -19.47 1.11 -16.42
N GLU A 251 -20.56 0.47 -16.80
CA GLU A 251 -21.81 0.58 -16.05
C GLU A 251 -21.76 -0.26 -14.76
N LEU A 252 -21.04 -1.38 -14.76
CA LEU A 252 -20.72 -2.10 -13.53
C LEU A 252 -19.86 -1.24 -12.62
N VAL A 253 -18.79 -0.62 -13.16
CA VAL A 253 -17.91 0.27 -12.40
C VAL A 253 -18.69 1.40 -11.74
N LYS A 254 -19.56 2.10 -12.47
CA LYS A 254 -20.38 3.17 -11.90
C LYS A 254 -21.30 2.70 -10.78
N LYS A 255 -21.91 1.52 -10.93
CA LYS A 255 -22.75 0.92 -9.89
C LYS A 255 -21.96 0.61 -8.63
N GLU A 256 -20.75 0.08 -8.78
CA GLU A 256 -19.87 -0.28 -7.67
C GLU A 256 -19.29 0.96 -6.98
N LEU A 257 -18.96 2.02 -7.73
CA LEU A 257 -18.57 3.32 -7.19
C LEU A 257 -19.70 3.96 -6.39
N GLN A 258 -20.94 3.88 -6.89
CA GLN A 258 -22.11 4.37 -6.15
C GLN A 258 -22.27 3.66 -4.79
N PHE A 259 -22.03 2.34 -4.77
CA PHE A 259 -22.05 1.58 -3.52
C PHE A 259 -21.03 2.14 -2.50
N PHE A 260 -19.79 2.43 -2.92
CA PHE A 260 -18.80 3.02 -2.01
C PHE A 260 -19.18 4.42 -1.54
N LEU A 261 -19.73 5.23 -2.42
CA LEU A 261 -20.21 6.58 -2.09
C LEU A 261 -21.38 6.54 -1.10
N ASP A 262 -22.37 5.65 -1.30
CA ASP A 262 -23.53 5.48 -0.41
C ASP A 262 -23.12 5.01 0.99
N HIS A 263 -22.11 4.14 1.07
CA HIS A 263 -21.55 3.64 2.35
C HIS A 263 -20.50 4.57 2.96
N LYS A 264 -20.26 5.74 2.34
CA LYS A 264 -19.30 6.76 2.82
C LYS A 264 -17.93 6.16 3.13
N VAL A 265 -17.44 5.28 2.25
CA VAL A 265 -16.12 4.66 2.39
C VAL A 265 -15.06 5.74 2.44
N PRO A 266 -14.22 5.81 3.49
CA PRO A 266 -13.26 6.90 3.62
C PRO A 266 -12.25 6.97 2.48
N GLN A 267 -11.75 5.81 2.03
CA GLN A 267 -10.75 5.73 0.96
C GLN A 267 -10.95 4.48 0.10
N VAL A 268 -10.92 4.69 -1.22
CA VAL A 268 -10.89 3.64 -2.24
C VAL A 268 -9.59 3.79 -3.04
N LYS A 269 -8.68 2.82 -2.94
CA LYS A 269 -7.45 2.79 -3.73
C LYS A 269 -7.64 1.90 -4.95
N PHE A 270 -7.52 2.50 -6.15
CA PHE A 270 -7.50 1.75 -7.40
C PHE A 270 -6.17 1.00 -7.52
N VAL A 271 -6.23 -0.25 -7.97
CA VAL A 271 -5.04 -1.09 -8.22
C VAL A 271 -4.70 -1.18 -9.70
N ASP A 272 -5.35 -0.40 -10.51
CA ASP A 272 -5.08 -0.20 -11.94
C ASP A 272 -3.67 0.38 -12.13
N ARG A 273 -2.83 -0.26 -12.94
CA ARG A 273 -1.39 0.06 -13.03
C ARG A 273 -1.05 1.34 -13.79
N THR A 274 -1.95 1.79 -14.64
CA THR A 274 -1.92 3.10 -15.30
C THR A 274 -3.35 3.44 -15.61
N PHE A 275 -4.03 4.01 -14.63
CA PHE A 275 -5.47 4.24 -14.67
C PHE A 275 -5.92 5.03 -15.92
N ASN A 276 -5.17 6.07 -16.28
CA ASN A 276 -5.50 6.96 -17.40
C ASN A 276 -4.97 6.49 -18.78
N CYS A 277 -4.59 5.21 -18.91
CA CYS A 277 -4.11 4.68 -20.21
C CYS A 277 -5.21 4.57 -21.28
N LYS A 278 -6.49 4.69 -20.89
CA LYS A 278 -7.65 4.77 -21.78
C LYS A 278 -8.52 5.95 -21.33
N HIS A 279 -8.40 7.08 -22.02
CA HIS A 279 -9.04 8.35 -21.66
C HIS A 279 -10.56 8.27 -21.47
N ASP A 280 -11.29 7.59 -22.38
CA ASP A 280 -12.75 7.45 -22.25
C ASP A 280 -13.14 6.76 -20.93
N HIS A 281 -12.29 5.83 -20.44
CA HIS A 281 -12.53 5.09 -19.21
C HIS A 281 -12.24 5.97 -17.97
N SER A 282 -11.10 6.64 -17.94
CA SER A 282 -10.72 7.54 -16.85
C SER A 282 -11.69 8.73 -16.72
N ILE A 283 -12.02 9.37 -17.84
CA ILE A 283 -12.99 10.48 -17.91
C ILE A 283 -14.36 10.03 -17.37
N ALA A 284 -14.86 8.87 -17.80
CA ALA A 284 -16.16 8.37 -17.34
C ALA A 284 -16.19 8.13 -15.83
N ILE A 285 -15.11 7.61 -15.25
CA ILE A 285 -14.98 7.35 -13.80
C ILE A 285 -14.86 8.68 -13.05
N TRP A 286 -13.92 9.55 -13.45
CA TRP A 286 -13.68 10.82 -12.77
C TRP A 286 -14.90 11.74 -12.80
N LYS A 287 -15.60 11.79 -13.93
CA LYS A 287 -16.86 12.53 -14.06
C LYS A 287 -17.93 11.98 -13.12
N TYR A 288 -18.03 10.64 -13.04
CA TYR A 288 -19.02 9.99 -12.18
C TYR A 288 -18.76 10.29 -10.69
N ILE A 289 -17.53 10.13 -10.22
CA ILE A 289 -17.21 10.40 -8.79
C ILE A 289 -17.32 11.89 -8.44
N MET A 290 -17.06 12.79 -9.38
CA MET A 290 -17.24 14.22 -9.19
C MET A 290 -18.72 14.59 -9.09
N GLU A 291 -19.57 14.07 -9.98
CA GLU A 291 -21.01 14.35 -10.01
C GLU A 291 -21.78 13.76 -8.81
N HIS A 292 -21.26 12.68 -8.21
CA HIS A 292 -21.90 11.96 -7.10
C HIS A 292 -21.11 12.10 -5.77
N ASP A 293 -20.18 13.06 -5.69
CA ASP A 293 -19.35 13.25 -4.50
C ASP A 293 -20.18 13.39 -3.21
N ASN A 294 -19.85 12.57 -2.22
CA ASN A 294 -20.50 12.57 -0.92
C ASN A 294 -19.81 13.47 0.13
N GLY A 295 -18.74 14.18 -0.26
CA GLY A 295 -17.94 15.04 0.61
C GLY A 295 -17.00 14.32 1.57
N ILE A 296 -16.91 12.96 1.51
CA ILE A 296 -16.13 12.13 2.43
C ILE A 296 -15.11 11.27 1.69
N THR A 297 -15.57 10.50 0.70
CA THR A 297 -14.75 9.48 0.02
C THR A 297 -13.58 10.11 -0.73
N ASN A 298 -12.40 9.53 -0.56
CA ASN A 298 -11.19 9.82 -1.32
C ASN A 298 -10.91 8.66 -2.27
N PHE A 299 -10.53 8.96 -3.51
CA PHE A 299 -10.15 7.99 -4.54
C PHE A 299 -8.69 8.17 -4.91
N HIS A 300 -7.91 7.10 -4.80
CA HIS A 300 -6.48 7.10 -5.10
C HIS A 300 -6.19 6.34 -6.40
N PHE A 301 -5.46 6.98 -7.33
CA PHE A 301 -5.15 6.45 -8.65
C PHE A 301 -3.65 6.48 -8.94
N GLU A 302 -3.12 5.42 -9.56
CA GLU A 302 -1.78 5.40 -10.18
C GLU A 302 -1.92 5.86 -11.65
N ILE A 303 -1.26 6.94 -12.04
CA ILE A 303 -1.39 7.54 -13.37
C ILE A 303 -0.03 7.76 -14.05
N ALA A 304 -0.07 7.94 -15.38
CA ALA A 304 1.01 8.55 -16.15
C ALA A 304 0.60 10.00 -16.46
N ALA A 305 1.25 10.98 -15.81
CA ALA A 305 0.82 12.37 -15.90
C ALA A 305 1.01 12.95 -17.31
N ASP A 306 2.07 12.55 -18.02
CA ASP A 306 2.40 13.04 -19.36
C ASP A 306 1.43 12.61 -20.48
N ILE A 307 0.52 11.66 -20.21
CA ILE A 307 -0.54 11.31 -21.16
C ILE A 307 -1.89 11.96 -20.85
N LEU A 308 -2.03 12.69 -19.73
CA LEU A 308 -3.27 13.42 -19.43
C LEU A 308 -3.62 14.38 -20.57
N ASN A 309 -4.88 14.37 -20.97
CA ASN A 309 -5.44 15.29 -21.96
C ASN A 309 -6.15 16.48 -21.28
N GLU A 310 -6.60 17.46 -22.09
CA GLU A 310 -7.20 18.67 -21.55
C GLU A 310 -8.51 18.41 -20.78
N GLU A 311 -9.38 17.50 -21.27
CA GLU A 311 -10.63 17.15 -20.60
C GLU A 311 -10.40 16.51 -19.22
N GLU A 312 -9.39 15.65 -19.10
CA GLU A 312 -9.00 15.04 -17.84
C GLU A 312 -8.48 16.09 -16.84
N LEU A 313 -7.67 17.05 -17.31
CA LEU A 313 -7.16 18.14 -16.49
C LEU A 313 -8.29 19.08 -16.01
N GLU A 314 -9.21 19.46 -16.91
CA GLU A 314 -10.36 20.29 -16.55
C GLU A 314 -11.27 19.60 -15.51
N LEU A 315 -11.43 18.28 -15.58
CA LEU A 315 -12.17 17.51 -14.56
C LEU A 315 -11.46 17.55 -13.20
N LEU A 316 -10.15 17.29 -13.18
CA LEU A 316 -9.36 17.34 -11.93
C LEU A 316 -9.43 18.71 -11.28
N GLU A 317 -9.35 19.80 -12.06
CA GLU A 317 -9.44 21.18 -11.56
C GLU A 317 -10.80 21.53 -10.92
N GLN A 318 -11.88 20.82 -11.28
CA GLN A 318 -13.23 21.05 -10.77
C GLN A 318 -13.57 20.21 -9.55
N MET A 319 -12.76 19.21 -9.22
CA MET A 319 -13.01 18.31 -8.10
C MET A 319 -12.89 19.00 -6.75
N ARG A 320 -13.65 18.52 -5.78
CA ARG A 320 -13.53 18.94 -4.37
C ARG A 320 -12.11 18.65 -3.86
N PRO A 321 -11.51 19.54 -3.04
CA PRO A 321 -10.26 19.25 -2.35
C PRO A 321 -10.33 17.93 -1.58
N GLY A 322 -9.38 17.02 -1.86
CA GLY A 322 -9.29 15.70 -1.23
C GLY A 322 -10.23 14.63 -1.81
N LEU A 323 -10.96 14.90 -2.91
CA LEU A 323 -11.70 13.84 -3.62
C LEU A 323 -10.75 12.85 -4.30
N VAL A 324 -9.67 13.35 -4.89
CA VAL A 324 -8.70 12.55 -5.65
C VAL A 324 -7.29 12.70 -5.08
N GLN A 325 -6.56 11.59 -5.08
CA GLN A 325 -5.13 11.50 -4.87
C GLN A 325 -4.50 10.81 -6.08
N LEU A 326 -3.40 11.36 -6.59
CA LEU A 326 -2.68 10.85 -7.75
C LEU A 326 -1.28 10.39 -7.35
N GLU A 327 -0.94 9.16 -7.70
CA GLU A 327 0.41 8.60 -7.59
C GLU A 327 1.05 8.62 -8.99
N ILE A 328 2.13 9.37 -9.12
CA ILE A 328 2.80 9.68 -10.39
C ILE A 328 4.23 9.16 -10.33
N GLY A 329 4.49 8.04 -10.99
CA GLY A 329 5.84 7.51 -11.08
C GLY A 329 6.70 8.32 -12.04
N VAL A 330 7.72 9.02 -11.56
CA VAL A 330 8.78 9.64 -12.38
C VAL A 330 9.94 8.67 -12.56
N GLN A 331 10.39 8.08 -11.50
CA GLN A 331 11.45 7.09 -11.34
C GLN A 331 12.86 7.67 -11.50
N SER A 332 13.13 8.47 -12.52
CA SER A 332 14.37 9.18 -12.82
C SER A 332 14.08 10.31 -13.81
N THR A 333 14.87 11.37 -13.81
CA THR A 333 14.84 12.42 -14.86
C THR A 333 16.01 12.28 -15.84
N ASN A 334 16.92 11.31 -15.62
CA ASN A 334 18.03 11.03 -16.51
C ASN A 334 17.54 10.38 -17.81
N PRO A 335 17.68 11.02 -18.97
CA PRO A 335 17.17 10.49 -20.24
C PRO A 335 17.77 9.14 -20.64
N LYS A 336 19.03 8.87 -20.23
CA LYS A 336 19.70 7.60 -20.51
C LYS A 336 19.11 6.47 -19.69
N THR A 337 18.87 6.71 -18.41
CA THR A 337 18.19 5.79 -17.49
C THR A 337 16.77 5.50 -17.95
N ILE A 338 15.97 6.55 -18.26
CA ILE A 338 14.60 6.42 -18.74
C ILE A 338 14.51 5.55 -19.99
N LYS A 339 15.40 5.76 -20.95
CA LYS A 339 15.47 4.94 -22.15
C LYS A 339 15.81 3.48 -21.84
N GLU A 340 16.80 3.24 -20.99
CA GLU A 340 17.29 1.90 -20.65
C GLU A 340 16.29 1.07 -19.88
N ILE A 341 15.53 1.71 -18.98
CA ILE A 341 14.47 1.02 -18.26
C ILE A 341 13.18 0.87 -19.09
N HIS A 342 13.23 1.14 -20.38
CA HIS A 342 12.11 1.04 -21.32
C HIS A 342 10.89 1.88 -20.90
N ARG A 343 11.12 2.94 -20.16
CA ARG A 343 10.05 3.85 -19.74
C ARG A 343 9.81 4.91 -20.80
N VAL A 344 8.54 5.16 -21.11
CA VAL A 344 8.11 6.28 -21.96
C VAL A 344 7.60 7.35 -21.00
N MET A 345 8.33 8.47 -20.89
CA MET A 345 7.97 9.60 -20.05
C MET A 345 8.66 10.87 -20.54
N ASP A 346 7.91 11.96 -20.60
CA ASP A 346 8.38 13.32 -20.85
C ASP A 346 8.32 14.13 -19.56
N PHE A 347 9.46 14.30 -18.88
CA PHE A 347 9.52 14.97 -17.59
C PHE A 347 9.14 16.46 -17.67
N GLU A 348 9.43 17.14 -18.79
CA GLU A 348 9.02 18.53 -18.96
C GLU A 348 7.50 18.65 -19.00
N LYS A 349 6.83 17.71 -19.67
CA LYS A 349 5.37 17.63 -19.72
C LYS A 349 4.79 17.26 -18.36
N VAL A 350 5.36 16.25 -17.66
CA VAL A 350 4.99 15.91 -16.28
C VAL A 350 5.07 17.14 -15.39
N SER A 351 6.18 17.88 -15.43
CA SER A 351 6.39 19.07 -14.60
C SER A 351 5.35 20.17 -14.84
N LYS A 352 4.96 20.39 -16.09
CA LYS A 352 3.91 21.36 -16.44
C LYS A 352 2.55 20.95 -15.90
N ILE A 353 2.24 19.67 -16.00
CA ILE A 353 0.94 19.12 -15.57
C ILE A 353 0.84 19.13 -14.04
N VAL A 354 1.88 18.67 -13.33
CA VAL A 354 1.95 18.68 -11.86
C VAL A 354 1.73 20.11 -11.35
N ARG A 355 2.47 21.10 -11.86
CA ARG A 355 2.29 22.50 -11.45
C ARG A 355 0.87 23.02 -11.73
N ARG A 356 0.28 22.65 -12.86
CA ARG A 356 -1.09 23.05 -13.21
C ARG A 356 -2.12 22.50 -12.23
N ILE A 357 -1.95 21.24 -11.79
CA ILE A 357 -2.82 20.62 -10.79
C ILE A 357 -2.61 21.30 -9.43
N GLN A 358 -1.37 21.57 -9.04
CA GLN A 358 -1.02 22.24 -7.79
C GLN A 358 -1.58 23.66 -7.70
N ASP A 359 -1.63 24.40 -8.81
CA ASP A 359 -2.18 25.77 -8.84
C ASP A 359 -3.64 25.82 -8.34
N LYS A 360 -4.37 24.73 -8.41
CA LYS A 360 -5.74 24.59 -7.86
C LYS A 360 -5.75 24.17 -6.39
N GLY A 361 -4.73 23.45 -5.92
CA GLY A 361 -4.61 23.00 -4.52
C GLY A 361 -5.75 22.10 -4.05
N ASN A 362 -6.29 21.25 -4.91
CA ASN A 362 -7.42 20.38 -4.62
C ASN A 362 -7.13 18.89 -4.74
N VAL A 363 -6.03 18.51 -5.40
CA VAL A 363 -5.60 17.13 -5.60
C VAL A 363 -4.32 16.88 -4.80
N HIS A 364 -4.23 15.74 -4.13
CA HIS A 364 -3.01 15.30 -3.46
C HIS A 364 -2.10 14.58 -4.47
N GLU A 365 -0.90 15.07 -4.70
CA GLU A 365 0.07 14.50 -5.63
C GLU A 365 1.20 13.80 -4.90
N HIS A 366 1.46 12.56 -5.31
CA HIS A 366 2.54 11.73 -4.82
C HIS A 366 3.46 11.40 -5.99
N LEU A 367 4.73 11.80 -5.91
CA LEU A 367 5.73 11.55 -6.95
C LEU A 367 6.79 10.57 -6.46
N ASP A 368 7.21 9.65 -7.35
CA ASP A 368 8.12 8.55 -7.01
C ASP A 368 9.44 8.63 -7.78
N LEU A 369 10.54 8.33 -7.09
CA LEU A 369 11.86 8.07 -7.65
C LEU A 369 12.35 6.67 -7.25
N ILE A 370 13.20 6.03 -8.09
CA ILE A 370 13.81 4.74 -7.80
C ILE A 370 15.33 4.85 -7.90
N ALA A 371 16.01 4.65 -6.78
CA ALA A 371 17.47 4.54 -6.74
C ALA A 371 17.95 3.14 -7.19
N GLY A 372 19.10 3.09 -7.85
CA GLY A 372 19.72 1.84 -8.30
C GLY A 372 19.32 1.39 -9.70
N LEU A 373 18.70 2.26 -10.48
CA LEU A 373 18.39 2.01 -11.88
C LEU A 373 19.69 2.00 -12.75
N PRO A 374 19.68 1.29 -13.89
CA PRO A 374 20.81 1.31 -14.83
C PRO A 374 21.15 2.73 -15.31
N TYR A 375 22.44 3.02 -15.44
CA TYR A 375 23.00 4.31 -15.86
C TYR A 375 22.71 5.50 -14.93
N GLU A 376 22.36 5.24 -13.68
CA GLU A 376 22.11 6.27 -12.68
C GLU A 376 23.05 6.07 -11.48
N ASP A 377 24.05 6.93 -11.37
CA ASP A 377 24.90 7.07 -10.19
C ASP A 377 24.32 8.07 -9.19
N VAL A 378 25.00 8.31 -8.07
CA VAL A 378 24.52 9.22 -7.02
C VAL A 378 24.37 10.65 -7.52
N GLU A 379 25.26 11.12 -8.40
CA GLU A 379 25.20 12.47 -8.93
C GLU A 379 23.99 12.64 -9.86
N SER A 380 23.76 11.67 -10.74
CA SER A 380 22.55 11.62 -11.59
C SER A 380 21.26 11.51 -10.76
N PHE A 381 21.26 10.67 -9.71
CA PHE A 381 20.13 10.55 -8.82
C PHE A 381 19.85 11.85 -8.05
N ALA A 382 20.90 12.56 -7.60
CA ALA A 382 20.78 13.86 -6.95
C ALA A 382 20.09 14.89 -7.85
N HIS A 383 20.43 14.91 -9.16
CA HIS A 383 19.71 15.75 -10.13
C HIS A 383 18.25 15.35 -10.26
N SER A 384 17.95 14.05 -10.38
CA SER A 384 16.57 13.56 -10.46
C SER A 384 15.78 13.93 -9.19
N PHE A 385 16.42 13.86 -8.02
CA PHE A 385 15.83 14.26 -6.75
C PHE A 385 15.50 15.76 -6.73
N ASP A 386 16.47 16.61 -7.06
CA ASP A 386 16.30 18.07 -7.05
C ASP A 386 15.23 18.51 -8.06
N ASP A 387 15.19 17.89 -9.26
CA ASP A 387 14.18 18.15 -10.28
C ASP A 387 12.76 17.86 -9.77
N VAL A 388 12.55 16.71 -9.12
CA VAL A 388 11.24 16.29 -8.63
C VAL A 388 10.87 17.05 -7.34
N TYR A 389 11.83 17.27 -6.44
CA TYR A 389 11.62 18.05 -5.23
C TYR A 389 11.22 19.50 -5.53
N ALA A 390 11.77 20.09 -6.60
CA ALA A 390 11.40 21.45 -7.05
C ALA A 390 9.94 21.58 -7.52
N LEU A 391 9.27 20.48 -7.77
CA LEU A 391 7.81 20.45 -8.03
C LEU A 391 6.99 20.54 -6.74
N LYS A 392 7.60 20.36 -5.56
CA LYS A 392 6.96 20.43 -4.23
C LYS A 392 5.68 19.55 -4.12
N PRO A 393 5.72 18.26 -4.53
CA PRO A 393 4.55 17.39 -4.37
C PRO A 393 4.13 17.27 -2.91
N GLU A 394 2.89 16.87 -2.65
CA GLU A 394 2.45 16.59 -1.28
C GLU A 394 3.22 15.45 -0.65
N GLN A 395 3.65 14.47 -1.44
CA GLN A 395 4.51 13.38 -1.00
C GLN A 395 5.56 13.06 -2.05
N LEU A 396 6.81 12.88 -1.62
CA LEU A 396 7.94 12.44 -2.43
C LEU A 396 8.42 11.09 -1.91
N GLN A 397 8.25 10.04 -2.69
CA GLN A 397 8.72 8.71 -2.33
C GLN A 397 10.05 8.39 -3.00
N LEU A 398 11.02 8.04 -2.19
CA LEU A 398 12.29 7.48 -2.66
C LEU A 398 12.23 5.96 -2.51
N GLY A 399 12.15 5.26 -3.64
CA GLY A 399 12.21 3.80 -3.68
C GLY A 399 13.61 3.30 -4.03
N PHE A 400 13.84 2.01 -3.80
CA PHE A 400 15.05 1.31 -4.24
C PHE A 400 14.65 0.20 -5.20
N LEU A 401 15.44 0.01 -6.25
CA LEU A 401 15.19 -1.03 -7.25
C LEU A 401 14.99 -2.39 -6.57
N LYS A 402 13.86 -3.02 -6.87
CA LYS A 402 13.54 -4.39 -6.48
C LYS A 402 13.61 -5.28 -7.70
N VAL A 403 14.42 -6.32 -7.63
CA VAL A 403 14.62 -7.25 -8.76
C VAL A 403 13.55 -8.32 -8.71
N LEU A 404 12.39 -8.01 -9.29
CA LEU A 404 11.20 -8.85 -9.22
C LEU A 404 11.33 -10.08 -10.12
N LYS A 405 10.91 -11.23 -9.62
CA LYS A 405 10.92 -12.50 -10.37
C LYS A 405 10.07 -12.40 -11.64
N GLY A 406 10.63 -12.80 -12.77
CA GLY A 406 9.97 -12.71 -14.08
C GLY A 406 10.03 -11.34 -14.75
N SER A 407 10.67 -10.34 -14.14
CA SER A 407 10.93 -9.05 -14.77
C SER A 407 12.09 -9.10 -15.74
N PHE A 408 12.10 -8.20 -16.74
CA PHE A 408 13.25 -8.00 -17.62
C PHE A 408 14.54 -7.68 -16.83
N MET A 409 14.41 -6.91 -15.76
CA MET A 409 15.54 -6.54 -14.90
C MET A 409 16.19 -7.76 -14.24
N GLN A 410 15.41 -8.77 -13.85
CA GLN A 410 15.94 -10.03 -13.33
C GLN A 410 16.70 -10.80 -14.40
N GLU A 411 16.19 -10.86 -15.63
CA GLU A 411 16.83 -11.58 -16.73
C GLU A 411 18.17 -10.95 -17.15
N HIS A 412 18.31 -9.63 -16.98
CA HIS A 412 19.49 -8.85 -17.40
C HIS A 412 20.36 -8.38 -16.22
N GLN A 413 20.15 -8.92 -15.00
CA GLN A 413 20.88 -8.49 -13.81
C GLN A 413 22.40 -8.59 -13.94
N GLU A 414 22.92 -9.62 -14.63
CA GLU A 414 24.35 -9.78 -14.88
C GLU A 414 24.91 -8.69 -15.81
N GLU A 415 24.15 -8.31 -16.84
CA GLU A 415 24.51 -7.24 -17.77
C GLU A 415 24.67 -5.91 -17.04
N TYR A 416 23.79 -5.59 -16.09
CA TYR A 416 23.84 -4.36 -15.31
C TYR A 416 24.70 -4.48 -14.05
N GLY A 417 25.25 -5.67 -13.76
CA GLY A 417 26.01 -5.94 -12.53
C GLY A 417 25.19 -5.71 -11.28
N ILE A 418 23.89 -6.00 -11.36
CA ILE A 418 22.97 -5.84 -10.23
C ILE A 418 23.18 -6.99 -9.25
N VAL A 419 23.45 -6.63 -8.00
CA VAL A 419 23.40 -7.55 -6.86
C VAL A 419 22.31 -7.06 -5.92
N HIS A 420 21.43 -7.96 -5.51
CA HIS A 420 20.30 -7.66 -4.66
C HIS A 420 20.20 -8.63 -3.48
N LYS A 421 19.35 -8.32 -2.49
CA LYS A 421 19.08 -9.20 -1.35
C LYS A 421 18.56 -10.55 -1.84
N ALA A 422 18.99 -11.65 -1.20
CA ALA A 422 18.56 -13.00 -1.54
C ALA A 422 17.08 -13.27 -1.20
N HIS A 423 16.55 -12.55 -0.23
CA HIS A 423 15.18 -12.65 0.27
C HIS A 423 14.35 -11.44 -0.15
N PRO A 424 13.02 -11.58 -0.25
CA PRO A 424 12.14 -10.46 -0.49
C PRO A 424 12.42 -9.29 0.49
N PRO A 425 12.34 -8.06 0.04
CA PRO A 425 11.82 -7.59 -1.25
C PRO A 425 12.83 -7.55 -2.41
N TYR A 426 13.91 -8.31 -2.40
CA TYR A 426 14.95 -8.38 -3.45
C TYR A 426 15.55 -7.03 -3.81
N GLU A 427 15.67 -6.18 -2.81
CA GLU A 427 16.16 -4.82 -2.95
C GLU A 427 17.64 -4.81 -3.36
N VAL A 428 17.97 -3.91 -4.28
CA VAL A 428 19.34 -3.71 -4.78
C VAL A 428 20.31 -3.46 -3.62
N LEU A 429 21.49 -4.09 -3.70
CA LEU A 429 22.63 -3.84 -2.83
C LEU A 429 23.66 -2.95 -3.54
N TYR A 430 23.95 -3.24 -4.80
CA TYR A 430 24.79 -2.40 -5.66
C TYR A 430 24.56 -2.74 -7.14
N THR A 431 25.04 -1.86 -8.03
CA THR A 431 25.01 -2.05 -9.48
C THR A 431 26.36 -1.63 -10.08
N LYS A 432 26.48 -1.58 -11.41
CA LYS A 432 27.66 -0.98 -12.07
C LYS A 432 27.84 0.52 -11.77
N TRP A 433 26.78 1.21 -11.36
CA TRP A 433 26.75 2.68 -11.23
C TRP A 433 26.70 3.17 -9.79
N ILE A 434 26.15 2.39 -8.87
CA ILE A 434 26.10 2.73 -7.44
C ILE A 434 26.71 1.61 -6.60
N SER A 435 27.49 1.98 -5.61
CA SER A 435 28.05 1.08 -4.60
C SER A 435 27.03 0.81 -3.48
N TYR A 436 27.33 -0.16 -2.60
CA TYR A 436 26.50 -0.38 -1.42
C TYR A 436 26.58 0.79 -0.42
N GLU A 437 27.71 1.48 -0.34
CA GLU A 437 27.88 2.69 0.45
C GLU A 437 26.95 3.81 -0.04
N ASP A 438 26.85 3.98 -1.38
CA ASP A 438 25.91 4.91 -2.00
C ASP A 438 24.44 4.55 -1.66
N VAL A 439 24.10 3.25 -1.72
CA VAL A 439 22.75 2.80 -1.34
C VAL A 439 22.45 3.13 0.12
N LEU A 440 23.39 2.94 1.04
CA LEU A 440 23.22 3.31 2.45
C LEU A 440 23.03 4.81 2.63
N ARG A 441 23.82 5.63 1.93
CA ARG A 441 23.69 7.09 1.92
C ARG A 441 22.30 7.51 1.44
N LEU A 442 21.82 6.95 0.33
CA LEU A 442 20.50 7.26 -0.22
C LEU A 442 19.36 6.81 0.71
N LYS A 443 19.53 5.71 1.47
CA LYS A 443 18.59 5.30 2.51
C LYS A 443 18.52 6.30 3.67
N GLY A 444 19.64 6.86 4.06
CA GLY A 444 19.63 7.95 5.04
C GLY A 444 18.86 9.18 4.55
N ILE A 445 19.00 9.53 3.27
CA ILE A 445 18.25 10.62 2.63
C ILE A 445 16.76 10.28 2.57
N GLU A 446 16.38 9.06 2.17
CA GLU A 446 14.98 8.59 2.18
C GLU A 446 14.36 8.77 3.57
N GLU A 447 15.03 8.34 4.63
CA GLU A 447 14.55 8.50 6.00
C GLU A 447 14.33 9.97 6.37
N MET A 448 15.25 10.85 5.98
CA MET A 448 15.11 12.30 6.24
C MET A 448 13.96 12.91 5.45
N VAL A 449 13.71 12.48 4.22
CA VAL A 449 12.54 12.90 3.44
C VAL A 449 11.24 12.44 4.11
N GLU A 450 11.16 11.20 4.58
CA GLU A 450 10.00 10.70 5.32
C GLU A 450 9.76 11.50 6.62
N VAL A 451 10.83 11.80 7.36
CA VAL A 451 10.74 12.49 8.65
C VAL A 451 10.40 13.96 8.49
N TYR A 452 11.05 14.67 7.56
CA TYR A 452 11.01 16.13 7.51
C TYR A 452 10.18 16.69 6.36
N TYR A 453 9.96 15.93 5.27
CA TYR A 453 9.12 16.35 4.16
C TYR A 453 7.74 15.67 4.20
N ASN A 454 7.68 14.35 4.04
CA ASN A 454 6.43 13.61 3.91
C ASN A 454 5.54 13.66 5.16
N SER A 455 6.14 13.84 6.34
CA SER A 455 5.38 14.03 7.58
C SER A 455 4.56 15.32 7.62
N ARG A 456 4.87 16.28 6.75
CA ARG A 456 4.27 17.63 6.71
C ARG A 456 4.36 18.41 8.02
N GLN A 457 5.23 18.01 8.94
CA GLN A 457 5.37 18.65 10.26
C GLN A 457 6.33 19.83 10.27
N PHE A 458 7.17 19.94 9.24
CA PHE A 458 8.28 20.87 9.18
C PHE A 458 8.28 21.71 7.91
N THR A 459 7.12 21.89 7.28
CA THR A 459 7.00 22.47 5.94
C THR A 459 7.70 23.82 5.84
N ASN A 460 7.36 24.76 6.72
CA ASN A 460 7.95 26.11 6.70
C ASN A 460 9.43 26.09 7.13
N THR A 461 9.78 25.22 8.07
CA THR A 461 11.17 25.08 8.55
C THR A 461 12.06 24.54 7.44
N MET A 462 11.60 23.53 6.68
CA MET A 462 12.38 22.95 5.58
C MET A 462 12.50 23.93 4.40
N GLU A 463 11.48 24.71 4.10
CA GLU A 463 11.55 25.77 3.10
C GLU A 463 12.56 26.88 3.48
N GLU A 464 12.66 27.21 4.76
CA GLU A 464 13.66 28.18 5.24
C GLU A 464 15.06 27.57 5.23
N LEU A 465 15.20 26.28 5.64
CA LEU A 465 16.47 25.58 5.69
C LEU A 465 17.06 25.34 4.30
N GLU A 466 16.22 25.08 3.30
CA GLU A 466 16.63 24.89 1.90
C GLU A 466 17.44 26.09 1.37
N LYS A 467 17.15 27.30 1.82
CA LYS A 467 17.87 28.54 1.42
C LYS A 467 19.34 28.57 1.84
N GLU A 468 19.72 27.70 2.78
CA GLU A 468 21.09 27.60 3.31
C GLU A 468 21.96 26.59 2.52
N TYR A 469 21.39 25.94 1.52
CA TYR A 469 22.05 24.88 0.74
C TYR A 469 21.99 25.13 -0.76
N ASP A 470 22.97 24.60 -1.47
CA ASP A 470 23.03 24.71 -2.94
C ASP A 470 21.93 23.88 -3.63
N SER A 471 21.47 22.81 -2.97
CA SER A 471 20.37 21.97 -3.46
C SER A 471 19.63 21.27 -2.31
N ALA A 472 18.41 20.83 -2.59
CA ALA A 472 17.61 20.07 -1.64
C ALA A 472 18.26 18.72 -1.33
N PHE A 473 18.83 18.03 -2.33
CA PHE A 473 19.56 16.79 -2.11
C PHE A 473 20.69 16.99 -1.09
N ASN A 474 21.52 18.03 -1.23
CA ASN A 474 22.59 18.33 -0.30
C ASN A 474 22.07 18.60 1.11
N MET A 475 20.94 19.30 1.26
CA MET A 475 20.31 19.55 2.55
C MET A 475 19.94 18.23 3.25
N TYR A 476 19.24 17.32 2.55
CA TYR A 476 18.84 16.05 3.13
C TYR A 476 20.03 15.11 3.39
N ASP A 477 21.06 15.13 2.55
CA ASP A 477 22.30 14.38 2.75
C ASP A 477 23.03 14.82 4.02
N ARG A 478 23.09 16.15 4.28
CA ARG A 478 23.68 16.70 5.53
C ARG A 478 22.87 16.33 6.76
N LEU A 479 21.55 16.35 6.66
CA LEU A 479 20.68 15.89 7.74
C LEU A 479 20.86 14.39 8.02
N ALA A 480 20.94 13.57 6.97
CA ALA A 480 21.17 12.14 7.10
C ALA A 480 22.51 11.84 7.78
N SER A 481 23.60 12.52 7.35
CA SER A 481 24.92 12.42 8.00
C SER A 481 24.87 12.81 9.47
N TYR A 482 24.16 13.88 9.81
CA TYR A 482 23.98 14.30 11.20
C TYR A 482 23.25 13.27 12.06
N TYR A 483 22.23 12.59 11.48
CA TYR A 483 21.53 11.51 12.16
C TYR A 483 22.44 10.30 12.41
N GLU A 484 23.24 9.93 11.43
CA GLU A 484 24.21 8.84 11.54
C GLU A 484 25.29 9.15 12.60
N ASP A 485 25.93 10.32 12.53
CA ASP A 485 26.99 10.76 13.44
C ASP A 485 26.54 10.78 14.91
N ASN A 486 25.25 11.04 15.16
CA ASN A 486 24.68 11.08 16.49
C ASN A 486 23.96 9.79 16.90
N GLY A 487 23.92 8.76 16.04
CA GLY A 487 23.27 7.49 16.30
C GLY A 487 21.74 7.57 16.40
N TYR A 488 21.12 8.60 15.84
CA TYR A 488 19.66 8.78 15.88
C TYR A 488 18.91 7.75 15.05
N ASN A 489 19.54 7.17 14.01
CA ASN A 489 18.95 6.11 13.19
C ASN A 489 18.70 4.80 13.96
N ALA A 490 19.37 4.61 15.11
CA ALA A 490 19.27 3.38 15.89
C ALA A 490 18.00 3.28 16.76
N VAL A 491 17.24 4.37 16.91
CA VAL A 491 16.08 4.45 17.79
C VAL A 491 14.92 5.22 17.16
N GLN A 492 13.70 4.80 17.49
CA GLN A 492 12.52 5.55 17.07
C GLN A 492 12.34 6.81 17.94
N HIS A 493 12.22 7.94 17.31
CA HIS A 493 11.99 9.23 17.98
C HIS A 493 10.52 9.58 18.04
N LYS A 494 10.09 10.09 19.21
CA LYS A 494 8.78 10.74 19.33
C LYS A 494 8.75 11.99 18.42
N ARG A 495 7.55 12.32 17.97
CA ARG A 495 7.32 13.49 17.11
C ARG A 495 7.96 14.78 17.68
N SER A 496 7.75 15.09 18.97
CA SER A 496 8.32 16.28 19.62
C SER A 496 9.85 16.27 19.66
N ALA A 497 10.48 15.09 19.81
CA ALA A 497 11.95 15.00 19.83
C ALA A 497 12.57 15.37 18.48
N ARG A 498 11.88 15.16 17.37
CA ARG A 498 12.36 15.53 16.03
C ARG A 498 12.53 17.05 15.87
N TYR A 499 11.67 17.84 16.51
CA TYR A 499 11.81 19.30 16.55
C TYR A 499 13.09 19.73 17.27
N GLU A 500 13.41 19.09 18.41
CA GLU A 500 14.63 19.37 19.17
C GLU A 500 15.88 18.92 18.41
N ILE A 501 15.84 17.75 17.76
CA ILE A 501 16.95 17.25 16.94
C ILE A 501 17.25 18.23 15.81
N LEU A 502 16.22 18.70 15.09
CA LEU A 502 16.38 19.67 14.01
C LEU A 502 16.90 21.01 14.52
N LEU A 503 16.40 21.51 15.65
CA LEU A 503 16.91 22.74 16.25
C LEU A 503 18.38 22.59 16.70
N ASN A 504 18.78 21.42 17.21
CA ASN A 504 20.18 21.15 17.57
C ASN A 504 21.09 21.10 16.34
N TYR A 505 20.61 20.52 15.22
CA TYR A 505 21.29 20.58 13.94
C TYR A 505 21.53 22.04 13.51
N ILE A 506 20.50 22.88 13.58
CA ILE A 506 20.55 24.31 13.24
C ILE A 506 21.53 25.05 14.15
N ARG A 507 21.52 24.78 15.46
CA ARG A 507 22.48 25.37 16.41
C ARG A 507 23.94 25.04 16.08
N LEU A 508 24.17 23.88 15.52
CA LEU A 508 25.51 23.42 15.14
C LEU A 508 26.00 24.07 13.84
N HIS A 509 25.12 24.15 12.84
CA HIS A 509 25.50 24.50 11.47
C HIS A 509 25.09 25.93 11.05
N HIS A 510 24.03 26.50 11.68
CA HIS A 510 23.43 27.81 11.33
C HIS A 510 23.11 28.63 12.59
N LYS A 511 24.07 28.71 13.52
CA LYS A 511 23.89 29.30 14.86
C LYS A 511 23.34 30.72 14.84
N GLU A 512 23.75 31.52 13.87
CA GLU A 512 23.32 32.91 13.69
C GLU A 512 21.83 33.04 13.35
N LYS A 513 21.20 31.96 12.89
CA LYS A 513 19.78 31.90 12.54
C LYS A 513 18.93 31.09 13.54
N GLU A 514 19.50 30.71 14.70
CA GLU A 514 18.79 29.90 15.70
C GLU A 514 17.43 30.50 16.10
N ASP A 515 17.39 31.81 16.33
CA ASP A 515 16.14 32.48 16.76
C ASP A 515 15.07 32.41 15.65
N LEU A 516 15.46 32.61 14.39
CA LEU A 516 14.56 32.48 13.25
C LEU A 516 13.98 31.05 13.17
N PHE A 517 14.84 30.08 13.17
CA PHE A 517 14.40 28.67 13.06
C PHE A 517 13.59 28.21 14.27
N ARG A 518 13.88 28.72 15.46
CA ARG A 518 13.06 28.48 16.65
C ARG A 518 11.63 28.98 16.46
N GLU A 519 11.47 30.19 15.91
CA GLU A 519 10.14 30.73 15.62
C GLU A 519 9.42 29.95 14.53
N VAL A 520 10.10 29.59 13.43
CA VAL A 520 9.51 28.84 12.33
C VAL A 520 9.14 27.40 12.77
N LEU A 521 9.98 26.73 13.56
CA LEU A 521 9.66 25.43 14.18
C LEU A 521 8.45 25.52 15.12
N THR A 522 8.33 26.62 15.87
CA THR A 522 7.19 26.87 16.74
C THR A 522 5.91 27.08 15.94
N TYR A 523 6.01 27.78 14.80
CA TYR A 523 4.90 27.93 13.86
C TYR A 523 4.46 26.58 13.28
N ASP A 524 5.38 25.79 12.74
CA ASP A 524 5.10 24.44 12.21
C ASP A 524 4.47 23.52 13.25
N TYR A 525 4.95 23.59 14.49
CA TYR A 525 4.40 22.79 15.57
C TYR A 525 2.94 23.14 15.85
N TYR A 526 2.60 24.43 16.04
CA TYR A 526 1.22 24.84 16.30
C TYR A 526 0.32 24.79 15.06
N LEU A 527 0.88 24.79 13.86
CA LEU A 527 0.12 24.53 12.64
C LEU A 527 -0.51 23.12 12.64
N ARG A 528 0.13 22.18 13.35
CA ARG A 528 -0.28 20.77 13.42
C ARG A 528 -0.87 20.35 14.75
N GLU A 529 -0.30 20.83 15.85
CA GLU A 529 -0.55 20.30 17.19
C GLU A 529 -1.34 21.29 18.06
N ASN A 530 -2.54 20.86 18.47
CA ASN A 530 -3.26 21.53 19.57
C ASN A 530 -2.68 21.05 20.92
N ALA A 531 -1.48 21.52 21.24
CA ALA A 531 -0.72 21.04 22.39
C ALA A 531 -1.26 21.57 23.72
N LYS A 532 -1.35 20.68 24.71
CA LYS A 532 -1.75 21.06 26.09
C LYS A 532 -0.64 21.80 26.85
N SER A 533 0.61 21.59 26.46
CA SER A 533 1.80 22.23 27.07
C SER A 533 2.71 22.74 25.97
N ARG A 534 3.37 23.86 26.23
CA ARG A 534 4.38 24.44 25.33
C ARG A 534 5.59 23.49 25.24
N PRO A 535 6.10 23.18 24.04
CA PRO A 535 7.30 22.37 23.87
C PRO A 535 8.55 23.17 24.30
N GLU A 536 9.55 22.46 24.86
CA GLU A 536 10.77 23.08 25.38
C GLU A 536 11.56 23.83 24.31
N PHE A 537 11.63 23.31 23.10
CA PHE A 537 12.35 23.95 22.00
C PHE A 537 11.80 25.32 21.62
N ALA A 538 10.52 25.61 21.86
CA ALA A 538 9.87 26.87 21.55
C ALA A 538 10.25 28.02 22.54
N GLY A 539 10.97 27.69 23.65
CA GLY A 539 11.34 28.68 24.66
C GLY A 539 10.15 29.26 25.43
N ASP A 540 10.30 30.47 25.94
CA ASP A 540 9.27 31.11 26.75
C ASP A 540 8.04 31.50 25.94
N TYR A 541 6.86 31.44 26.58
CA TYR A 541 5.62 31.92 25.99
C TYR A 541 5.56 33.46 26.10
N LEU A 542 5.56 34.11 24.96
CA LEU A 542 5.69 35.58 24.87
C LEU A 542 4.34 36.31 24.92
N VAL A 543 3.20 35.63 24.80
CA VAL A 543 1.89 36.24 24.92
C VAL A 543 1.54 36.43 26.40
N GLU A 544 1.43 37.70 26.84
CA GLU A 544 1.03 38.01 28.21
C GLU A 544 -0.38 37.50 28.51
N LYS A 545 -0.59 37.00 29.73
CA LYS A 545 -1.89 36.40 30.14
C LYS A 545 -3.06 37.39 30.02
N ASN A 546 -2.83 38.68 30.33
CA ASN A 546 -3.80 39.74 30.15
C ASN A 546 -4.14 40.00 28.69
N VAL A 547 -3.17 39.93 27.79
CA VAL A 547 -3.35 40.10 26.34
C VAL A 547 -4.16 38.94 25.78
N ALA A 548 -3.79 37.71 26.10
CA ALA A 548 -4.55 36.54 25.68
C ALA A 548 -5.99 36.55 26.22
N ARG A 549 -6.16 36.96 27.48
CA ARG A 549 -7.50 37.06 28.08
C ARG A 549 -8.35 38.13 27.37
N ALA A 550 -7.82 39.34 27.17
CA ALA A 550 -8.53 40.43 26.48
C ALA A 550 -8.90 40.05 25.04
N PHE A 551 -8.02 39.33 24.35
CA PHE A 551 -8.31 38.81 23.01
C PHE A 551 -9.55 37.91 23.00
N TYR A 552 -9.59 36.87 23.84
CA TYR A 552 -10.73 35.92 23.84
C TYR A 552 -12.02 36.54 24.44
N GLU A 553 -11.92 37.53 25.33
CA GLU A 553 -13.08 38.31 25.81
C GLU A 553 -13.70 39.11 24.67
N LYS A 554 -12.85 39.77 23.86
CA LYS A 554 -13.32 40.52 22.69
C LYS A 554 -13.86 39.61 21.60
N GLU A 555 -13.24 38.44 21.38
CA GLU A 555 -13.65 37.51 20.36
C GLU A 555 -15.00 36.88 20.67
N GLU A 556 -15.31 36.62 21.96
CA GLU A 556 -16.61 36.14 22.43
C GLU A 556 -17.75 37.15 22.11
N GLU A 557 -17.41 38.44 21.98
CA GLU A 557 -18.37 39.53 21.67
C GLU A 557 -18.48 39.81 20.16
N THR A 558 -17.40 39.59 19.41
CA THR A 558 -17.28 40.14 18.04
C THR A 558 -17.23 39.10 16.94
N ASP A 559 -16.87 37.85 17.24
CA ASP A 559 -16.65 36.78 16.28
C ASP A 559 -15.74 37.16 15.09
N MET A 560 -14.76 38.06 15.33
CA MET A 560 -13.99 38.75 14.29
C MET A 560 -13.04 37.77 13.56
N TYR A 561 -12.33 36.94 14.31
CA TYR A 561 -11.37 35.95 13.79
C TYR A 561 -11.91 34.52 13.81
N LEU A 562 -12.94 34.27 14.63
CA LEU A 562 -13.55 32.94 14.84
C LEU A 562 -15.06 32.99 14.55
N PRO A 563 -15.49 33.30 13.31
CA PRO A 563 -16.90 33.52 12.97
C PRO A 563 -17.79 32.28 13.20
N ASP A 564 -17.21 31.09 13.19
CA ASP A 564 -17.94 29.83 13.38
C ASP A 564 -18.09 29.44 14.87
N TYR A 565 -17.62 30.27 15.79
CA TYR A 565 -17.51 29.98 17.22
C TYR A 565 -18.60 30.63 18.08
N GLY A 566 -19.56 31.35 17.52
CA GLY A 566 -20.58 32.12 18.25
C GLY A 566 -21.42 31.34 19.30
N LYS A 567 -21.31 30.01 19.34
CA LYS A 567 -21.92 29.14 20.36
C LYS A 567 -20.97 28.76 21.51
N TYR A 568 -19.71 29.18 21.47
CA TYR A 568 -18.69 28.78 22.43
C TYR A 568 -18.29 29.95 23.30
N ASP A 569 -18.07 29.70 24.61
CA ASP A 569 -17.46 30.67 25.50
C ASP A 569 -15.94 30.77 25.28
N ARG A 570 -15.34 31.86 25.84
CA ARG A 570 -13.89 32.10 25.75
C ARG A 570 -13.00 30.95 26.23
N ASN A 571 -13.48 30.10 27.19
CA ASN A 571 -12.70 28.96 27.69
C ASN A 571 -12.75 27.78 26.72
N GLN A 572 -13.86 27.62 26.04
CA GLN A 572 -14.01 26.65 24.98
C GLN A 572 -13.18 27.06 23.76
N MET A 573 -13.24 28.33 23.34
CA MET A 573 -12.40 28.88 22.26
C MET A 573 -10.91 28.64 22.53
N ARG A 574 -10.43 28.91 23.74
CA ARG A 574 -9.04 28.64 24.15
C ARG A 574 -8.61 27.17 24.10
N LYS A 575 -9.53 26.23 24.21
CA LYS A 575 -9.24 24.79 24.09
C LYS A 575 -9.13 24.33 22.63
N MET A 576 -9.75 25.06 21.72
CA MET A 576 -9.87 24.73 20.31
C MET A 576 -8.96 25.57 19.42
N THR A 577 -8.25 26.53 20.01
CA THR A 577 -7.35 27.45 19.29
C THR A 577 -6.06 27.66 20.09
N HIS A 578 -5.03 28.22 19.43
CA HIS A 578 -3.80 28.67 20.08
C HIS A 578 -3.42 30.05 19.58
N LEU A 579 -3.16 31.00 20.48
CA LEU A 579 -2.65 32.34 20.14
C LEU A 579 -1.15 32.37 20.45
N GLU A 580 -0.31 32.68 19.47
CA GLU A 580 1.14 32.80 19.60
C GLU A 580 1.64 34.15 19.14
N TYR A 581 2.74 34.65 19.73
CA TYR A 581 3.43 35.87 19.31
C TYR A 581 4.81 35.54 18.75
N PHE A 582 5.02 35.90 17.51
CA PHE A 582 6.27 35.73 16.78
C PHE A 582 7.04 37.04 16.80
N LYS A 583 8.10 37.07 17.59
CA LYS A 583 8.85 38.32 17.92
C LYS A 583 9.57 38.90 16.71
N LEU A 584 10.17 38.04 15.86
CA LEU A 584 10.89 38.50 14.67
C LEU A 584 9.95 39.11 13.62
N ALA A 585 8.73 38.57 13.52
CA ALA A 585 7.70 39.09 12.64
C ALA A 585 6.84 40.21 13.28
N ASP A 586 7.01 40.49 14.57
CA ASP A 586 6.19 41.42 15.41
C ASP A 586 4.66 41.15 15.17
N THR A 587 4.25 39.88 15.22
CA THR A 587 2.90 39.47 14.81
C THR A 587 2.31 38.44 15.76
N TYR A 588 1.03 38.62 16.09
CA TYR A 588 0.24 37.59 16.75
C TYR A 588 -0.45 36.70 15.71
N ILE A 589 -0.37 35.38 15.90
CA ILE A 589 -0.99 34.38 15.04
C ILE A 589 -1.95 33.52 15.87
N LEU A 590 -3.17 33.41 15.37
CA LEU A 590 -4.20 32.49 15.90
C LEU A 590 -4.26 31.23 15.04
N PHE A 591 -4.09 30.10 15.67
CA PHE A 591 -4.25 28.76 15.06
C PHE A 591 -5.62 28.21 15.46
N ASP A 592 -6.46 27.88 14.48
CA ASP A 592 -7.80 27.36 14.67
C ASP A 592 -7.87 25.88 14.27
N TYR A 593 -8.05 25.01 15.25
CA TYR A 593 -8.01 23.55 15.06
C TYR A 593 -9.38 22.93 14.71
N GLN A 594 -10.46 23.70 14.75
CA GLN A 594 -11.78 23.26 14.28
C GLN A 594 -11.86 23.28 12.74
N ASN A 595 -11.21 24.25 12.13
CA ASN A 595 -11.23 24.51 10.70
C ASN A 595 -9.87 24.13 10.10
N ARG A 596 -9.63 22.82 9.94
CA ARG A 596 -8.39 22.31 9.33
C ARG A 596 -8.51 22.21 7.81
N ASN A 597 -7.38 22.40 7.14
CA ASN A 597 -7.29 22.13 5.70
C ASN A 597 -7.56 20.63 5.43
N PRO A 598 -8.50 20.28 4.54
CA PRO A 598 -8.86 18.87 4.30
C PRO A 598 -7.74 18.04 3.64
N LEU A 599 -6.81 18.67 2.91
CA LEU A 599 -5.70 17.98 2.23
C LEU A 599 -4.56 17.65 3.17
N ASN A 600 -4.10 18.64 3.93
CA ASN A 600 -2.89 18.53 4.74
C ASN A 600 -3.12 18.57 6.24
N GLN A 601 -4.37 18.73 6.71
CA GLN A 601 -4.79 18.77 8.12
C GLN A 601 -4.15 19.90 8.94
N GLU A 602 -3.66 20.95 8.28
CA GLU A 602 -3.16 22.15 8.94
C GLU A 602 -4.29 22.95 9.56
N ALA A 603 -4.00 23.58 10.72
CA ALA A 603 -4.92 24.51 11.34
C ALA A 603 -5.13 25.74 10.44
N ARG A 604 -6.35 26.27 10.43
CA ARG A 604 -6.58 27.58 9.84
C ARG A 604 -5.80 28.63 10.62
N VAL A 605 -5.13 29.52 9.93
CA VAL A 605 -4.25 30.54 10.53
C VAL A 605 -4.79 31.93 10.25
N CYS A 606 -4.86 32.76 11.30
CA CYS A 606 -5.24 34.17 11.20
C CYS A 606 -4.18 35.08 11.84
N LYS A 607 -3.76 36.10 11.14
CA LYS A 607 -3.00 37.19 11.75
C LYS A 607 -3.95 38.04 12.59
N VAL A 608 -3.55 38.31 13.85
CA VAL A 608 -4.37 39.04 14.81
C VAL A 608 -3.78 40.40 15.06
N GLU A 609 -4.54 41.46 14.81
CA GLU A 609 -4.22 42.81 15.18
C GLU A 609 -4.75 43.10 16.60
N LEU A 610 -3.86 43.03 17.57
CA LEU A 610 -4.21 43.45 18.93
C LEU A 610 -4.11 44.99 19.01
N ILE A 611 -5.21 45.63 19.36
CA ILE A 611 -5.23 47.08 19.66
C ILE A 611 -4.38 47.24 20.91
N LYS A 612 -3.24 47.94 20.74
CA LYS A 612 -2.33 48.30 21.85
C LYS A 612 -3.01 49.18 22.87
#